data_ef2d0c92ad1efba42963c8fff7a562d6
#
_entry.id   ef2d0c92ad1efba42963c8fff7a562d6
#
_cell.length_a   1.000
_cell.length_b   1.000
_cell.length_c   1.000
_cell.angle_alpha   90.00
_cell.angle_beta   90.00
_cell.angle_gamma   90.00
#
_symmetry.space_group_name_H-M   'P 1'
#
loop_
_entity.id
_entity.type
_entity.pdbx_description
1 polymer ?
#
loop_
_entity_poly.entity_id
_entity_poly.type
_entity_poly.pdbx_seq_one_letter_code
_entity_poly.pdbx_strand_id
1 'polypeptide(L)'
;IDKIIGKIYPLFGLCLIIMAVGVIIGIYTNPEFTIPEVWSHMYSMHPAGTPIWSFMFITVACGAISGFHSTQSPLMARCMKSEKQGHFVFYGAMVAEGIIALIWAAAGCALYKVTGGLNTGLAEILSGGQSAAIYDVCLKTMGGLGVALAMVGVIVCPITSGDTAFRSARLTLSDWFHIDQGRYANRLKLCIPVLGVGAVLGIGNAVGAIDYTVI
;
A
#
# COMPACT_ATOMS: atom_id res chain seq x y z
N ILE A 1 15.55 -16.96 -7.76
CA ILE A 1 14.48 -15.99 -7.49
C ILE A 1 15.09 -14.60 -7.28
N ASP A 2 16.09 -14.43 -6.40
CA ASP A 2 16.68 -13.13 -6.06
C ASP A 2 17.28 -12.38 -7.28
N LYS A 3 17.86 -13.09 -8.25
CA LYS A 3 18.42 -12.49 -9.47
C LYS A 3 17.34 -11.93 -10.43
N ILE A 4 16.14 -12.52 -10.42
CA ILE A 4 15.02 -12.08 -11.27
C ILE A 4 14.33 -10.91 -10.57
N ILE A 5 13.98 -11.08 -9.31
CA ILE A 5 13.30 -10.09 -8.51
C ILE A 5 14.13 -8.79 -8.42
N GLY A 6 15.43 -8.90 -8.13
CA GLY A 6 16.31 -7.72 -8.02
C GLY A 6 16.45 -6.90 -9.31
N LYS A 7 16.19 -7.50 -10.50
CA LYS A 7 16.16 -6.75 -11.76
C LYS A 7 14.80 -6.12 -12.05
N ILE A 8 13.75 -6.72 -11.54
CA ILE A 8 12.37 -6.30 -11.79
C ILE A 8 11.95 -5.16 -10.85
N TYR A 9 12.45 -5.13 -9.61
CA TYR A 9 12.14 -4.07 -8.63
C TYR A 9 12.41 -2.64 -9.14
N PRO A 10 13.56 -2.32 -9.77
CA PRO A 10 13.79 -0.97 -10.30
C PRO A 10 12.78 -0.58 -11.39
N LEU A 11 12.36 -1.54 -12.21
CA LEU A 11 11.36 -1.30 -13.25
C LEU A 11 10.00 -0.96 -12.63
N PHE A 12 9.62 -1.66 -11.56
CA PHE A 12 8.38 -1.37 -10.83
C PHE A 12 8.42 -0.01 -10.14
N GLY A 13 9.54 0.34 -9.53
CA GLY A 13 9.73 1.68 -8.96
C GLY A 13 9.55 2.77 -10.00
N LEU A 14 10.11 2.57 -11.20
CA LEU A 14 9.94 3.51 -12.32
C LEU A 14 8.47 3.60 -12.76
N CYS A 15 7.77 2.48 -12.90
CA CYS A 15 6.33 2.46 -13.22
C CYS A 15 5.50 3.21 -12.18
N LEU A 16 5.79 3.02 -10.89
CA LEU A 16 5.10 3.72 -9.80
C LEU A 16 5.35 5.24 -9.85
N ILE A 17 6.57 5.69 -10.14
CA ILE A 17 6.89 7.11 -10.29
C ILE A 17 6.15 7.69 -11.49
N ILE A 18 6.16 7.03 -12.64
CA ILE A 18 5.44 7.49 -13.84
C ILE A 18 3.95 7.58 -13.54
N MET A 19 3.39 6.59 -12.85
CA MET A 19 1.98 6.58 -12.46
C MET A 19 1.66 7.74 -11.50
N ALA A 20 2.49 7.99 -10.49
CA ALA A 20 2.30 9.08 -9.55
C ALA A 20 2.34 10.45 -10.24
N VAL A 21 3.32 10.67 -11.13
CA VAL A 21 3.41 11.91 -11.93
C VAL A 21 2.21 12.06 -12.86
N GLY A 22 1.80 10.99 -13.52
CA GLY A 22 0.64 10.99 -14.41
C GLY A 22 -0.66 11.28 -13.68
N VAL A 23 -0.85 10.75 -12.49
CA VAL A 23 -2.02 11.03 -11.63
C VAL A 23 -2.06 12.52 -11.24
N ILE A 24 -0.92 13.11 -10.83
CA ILE A 24 -0.85 14.53 -10.53
C ILE A 24 -1.28 15.36 -11.75
N ILE A 25 -0.66 15.11 -12.91
CA ILE A 25 -0.98 15.84 -14.15
C ILE A 25 -2.46 15.67 -14.49
N GLY A 26 -3.01 14.47 -14.37
CA GLY A 26 -4.41 14.19 -14.64
C GLY A 26 -5.37 14.93 -13.71
N ILE A 27 -5.05 15.05 -12.43
CA ILE A 27 -5.86 15.81 -11.46
C ILE A 27 -5.89 17.30 -11.83
N TYR A 28 -4.75 17.87 -12.26
CA TYR A 28 -4.67 19.28 -12.62
C TYR A 28 -5.25 19.60 -14.00
N THR A 29 -5.22 18.66 -14.93
CA THR A 29 -5.69 18.89 -16.32
C THR A 29 -7.17 18.58 -16.51
N ASN A 30 -7.76 17.75 -15.67
CA ASN A 30 -9.15 17.36 -15.81
C ASN A 30 -10.05 18.23 -14.90
N PRO A 31 -10.96 19.03 -15.49
CA PRO A 31 -11.83 19.93 -14.73
C PRO A 31 -12.89 19.20 -13.88
N GLU A 32 -13.09 17.90 -14.07
CA GLU A 32 -14.00 17.10 -13.24
C GLU A 32 -13.44 16.83 -11.85
N PHE A 33 -12.12 16.94 -11.68
CA PHE A 33 -11.48 16.70 -10.38
C PHE A 33 -11.40 17.99 -9.58
N THR A 34 -12.08 18.00 -8.45
CA THR A 34 -12.06 19.10 -7.49
C THR A 34 -11.61 18.61 -6.13
N ILE A 35 -10.51 19.18 -5.64
CA ILE A 35 -10.07 18.91 -4.26
C ILE A 35 -10.81 19.85 -3.33
N PRO A 36 -11.62 19.37 -2.37
CA PRO A 36 -12.41 20.22 -1.47
C PRO A 36 -11.49 20.98 -0.52
N GLU A 37 -11.89 22.20 -0.19
CA GLU A 37 -11.22 23.00 0.83
C GLU A 37 -11.40 22.37 2.22
N VAL A 38 -10.30 22.17 2.94
CA VAL A 38 -10.31 21.51 4.26
C VAL A 38 -11.18 22.24 5.25
N TRP A 39 -11.13 23.57 5.27
CA TRP A 39 -11.82 24.41 6.25
C TRP A 39 -13.35 24.34 6.16
N SER A 40 -13.89 24.09 5.00
CA SER A 40 -15.34 23.99 4.78
C SER A 40 -15.88 22.57 4.94
N HIS A 41 -15.01 21.57 5.07
CA HIS A 41 -15.37 20.14 5.03
C HIS A 41 -14.77 19.34 6.19
N MET A 42 -14.62 19.95 7.38
CA MET A 42 -14.08 19.30 8.58
C MET A 42 -15.08 18.42 9.35
N TYR A 43 -16.13 17.97 8.72
CA TYR A 43 -17.12 17.06 9.31
C TYR A 43 -17.09 15.68 8.66
N SER A 44 -17.65 14.68 9.34
CA SER A 44 -17.69 13.33 8.79
C SER A 44 -18.63 13.25 7.59
N MET A 45 -18.06 12.93 6.43
CA MET A 45 -18.78 12.77 5.17
C MET A 45 -18.81 11.30 4.72
N HIS A 46 -18.40 10.40 5.59
CA HIS A 46 -18.35 8.97 5.27
C HIS A 46 -19.78 8.40 5.20
N PRO A 47 -20.16 7.69 4.08
CA PRO A 47 -21.52 7.18 3.90
C PRO A 47 -21.99 6.24 5.01
N ALA A 48 -21.08 5.45 5.60
CA ALA A 48 -21.35 4.56 6.72
C ALA A 48 -21.30 5.23 8.10
N GLY A 49 -21.19 6.57 8.17
CA GLY A 49 -21.15 7.31 9.45
C GLY A 49 -19.90 7.07 10.29
N THR A 50 -18.82 6.61 9.68
CA THR A 50 -17.57 6.27 10.35
C THR A 50 -16.95 7.50 11.02
N PRO A 51 -16.58 7.45 12.31
CA PRO A 51 -16.02 8.59 13.00
C PRO A 51 -14.61 8.92 12.52
N ILE A 52 -14.38 10.16 12.09
CA ILE A 52 -13.10 10.63 11.52
C ILE A 52 -11.94 10.38 12.48
N TRP A 53 -12.10 10.76 13.73
CA TRP A 53 -10.99 10.75 14.69
C TRP A 53 -10.46 9.36 14.97
N SER A 54 -11.34 8.37 15.15
CA SER A 54 -10.92 6.99 15.39
C SER A 54 -10.13 6.41 14.21
N PHE A 55 -10.62 6.61 12.99
CA PHE A 55 -9.95 6.09 11.79
C PHE A 55 -8.66 6.85 11.46
N MET A 56 -8.64 8.16 11.67
CA MET A 56 -7.43 8.95 11.49
C MET A 56 -6.31 8.45 12.43
N PHE A 57 -6.62 8.22 13.71
CA PHE A 57 -5.62 7.71 14.65
C PHE A 57 -5.19 6.28 14.34
N ILE A 58 -6.09 5.43 13.85
CA ILE A 58 -5.74 4.07 13.40
C ILE A 58 -4.78 4.13 12.21
N THR A 59 -5.04 4.97 11.21
CA THR A 59 -4.15 5.10 10.03
C THR A 59 -2.79 5.69 10.40
N VAL A 60 -2.74 6.69 11.28
CA VAL A 60 -1.48 7.23 11.80
C VAL A 60 -0.70 6.18 12.59
N ALA A 61 -1.37 5.42 13.45
CA ALA A 61 -0.75 4.34 14.21
C ALA A 61 -0.24 3.22 13.31
N CYS A 62 -0.99 2.85 12.28
CA CYS A 62 -0.57 1.85 11.29
C CYS A 62 0.75 2.24 10.61
N GLY A 63 0.91 3.50 10.21
CA GLY A 63 2.16 4.00 9.65
C GLY A 63 3.30 4.07 10.68
N ALA A 64 3.02 4.53 11.90
CA ALA A 64 4.03 4.71 12.95
C ALA A 64 4.56 3.37 13.51
N ILE A 65 3.70 2.34 13.60
CA ILE A 65 4.03 1.03 14.18
C ILE A 65 4.28 -0.02 13.08
N SER A 66 4.60 0.41 11.88
CA SER A 66 4.80 -0.49 10.74
C SER A 66 5.89 -1.53 11.01
N GLY A 67 5.52 -2.80 11.04
CA GLY A 67 6.45 -3.92 11.19
C GLY A 67 7.44 -4.04 10.02
N PHE A 68 7.12 -3.46 8.88
CA PHE A 68 8.03 -3.39 7.73
C PHE A 68 9.27 -2.59 8.04
N HIS A 69 9.15 -1.42 8.66
CA HIS A 69 10.28 -0.58 9.02
C HIS A 69 11.20 -1.29 10.02
N SER A 70 10.65 -1.91 11.05
CA SER A 70 11.44 -2.60 12.08
C SER A 70 12.21 -3.81 11.53
N THR A 71 11.68 -4.51 10.53
CA THR A 71 12.33 -5.70 9.95
C THR A 71 13.21 -5.39 8.76
N GLN A 72 12.85 -4.40 7.93
CA GLN A 72 13.62 -4.05 6.74
C GLN A 72 14.82 -3.17 7.05
N SER A 73 14.72 -2.25 8.02
CA SER A 73 15.83 -1.35 8.37
C SER A 73 17.14 -2.08 8.72
N PRO A 74 17.15 -3.13 9.55
CA PRO A 74 18.35 -3.90 9.83
C PRO A 74 18.92 -4.62 8.60
N LEU A 75 18.05 -5.11 7.70
CA LEU A 75 18.47 -5.76 6.46
C LEU A 75 19.12 -4.77 5.51
N MET A 76 18.52 -3.58 5.35
CA MET A 76 19.08 -2.51 4.53
C MET A 76 20.38 -1.98 5.09
N ALA A 77 20.51 -1.82 6.41
CA ALA A 77 21.74 -1.43 7.06
C ALA A 77 22.91 -2.37 6.74
N ARG A 78 22.65 -3.68 6.68
CA ARG A 78 23.67 -4.68 6.29
C ARG A 78 24.06 -4.62 4.81
N CYS A 79 23.21 -4.10 3.94
CA CYS A 79 23.45 -3.99 2.50
C CYS A 79 24.16 -2.69 2.12
N MET A 80 24.22 -1.71 3.01
CA MET A 80 24.86 -0.42 2.74
C MET A 80 26.40 -0.59 2.64
N LYS A 81 26.99 0.11 1.65
CA LYS A 81 28.43 0.12 1.43
C LYS A 81 29.15 1.18 2.28
N SER A 82 28.46 2.19 2.75
CA SER A 82 28.99 3.32 3.51
C SER A 82 27.91 3.92 4.41
N GLU A 83 28.26 4.31 5.61
CA GLU A 83 27.40 5.03 6.56
C GLU A 83 26.86 6.35 5.98
N LYS A 84 27.63 7.02 5.13
CA LYS A 84 27.21 8.27 4.46
C LYS A 84 25.94 8.11 3.62
N GLN A 85 25.65 6.90 3.17
CA GLN A 85 24.44 6.59 2.41
C GLN A 85 23.20 6.44 3.30
N GLY A 86 23.36 6.29 4.60
CA GLY A 86 22.26 6.02 5.54
C GLY A 86 21.18 7.10 5.50
N HIS A 87 21.55 8.37 5.49
CA HIS A 87 20.57 9.46 5.39
C HIS A 87 19.76 9.40 4.09
N PHE A 88 20.41 9.14 2.97
CA PHE A 88 19.70 9.02 1.68
C PHE A 88 18.82 7.78 1.62
N VAL A 89 19.32 6.63 2.09
CA VAL A 89 18.58 5.35 2.02
C VAL A 89 17.39 5.34 2.96
N PHE A 90 17.55 5.75 4.22
CA PHE A 90 16.46 5.68 5.20
C PHE A 90 15.54 6.90 5.14
N TYR A 91 16.10 8.10 5.29
CA TYR A 91 15.30 9.32 5.28
C TYR A 91 14.76 9.64 3.88
N GLY A 92 15.60 9.53 2.85
CA GLY A 92 15.18 9.79 1.47
C GLY A 92 14.07 8.86 1.00
N ALA A 93 14.13 7.57 1.35
CA ALA A 93 13.06 6.62 1.03
C ALA A 93 11.75 6.97 1.73
N MET A 94 11.79 7.35 3.01
CA MET A 94 10.61 7.77 3.78
C MET A 94 9.95 9.01 3.20
N VAL A 95 10.75 10.00 2.79
CA VAL A 95 10.23 11.21 2.13
C VAL A 95 9.59 10.88 0.79
N ALA A 96 10.23 10.04 -0.02
CA ALA A 96 9.67 9.61 -1.31
C ALA A 96 8.35 8.84 -1.14
N GLU A 97 8.28 7.92 -0.17
CA GLU A 97 7.06 7.19 0.18
C GLU A 97 5.94 8.16 0.60
N GLY A 98 6.25 9.12 1.48
CA GLY A 98 5.30 10.13 1.93
C GLY A 98 4.75 10.99 0.79
N ILE A 99 5.59 11.40 -0.15
CA ILE A 99 5.15 12.16 -1.34
C ILE A 99 4.21 11.32 -2.21
N ILE A 100 4.55 10.06 -2.48
CA ILE A 100 3.70 9.17 -3.27
C ILE A 100 2.37 8.92 -2.57
N ALA A 101 2.39 8.71 -1.25
CA ALA A 101 1.17 8.54 -0.46
C ALA A 101 0.27 9.79 -0.50
N LEU A 102 0.85 10.99 -0.43
CA LEU A 102 0.10 12.25 -0.56
C LEU A 102 -0.53 12.42 -1.94
N ILE A 103 0.14 11.97 -3.01
CA ILE A 103 -0.43 11.98 -4.36
C ILE A 103 -1.68 11.10 -4.43
N TRP A 104 -1.63 9.91 -3.87
CA TRP A 104 -2.79 9.01 -3.84
C TRP A 104 -3.90 9.52 -2.92
N ALA A 105 -3.56 10.15 -1.80
CA ALA A 105 -4.53 10.84 -0.95
C ALA A 105 -5.22 11.98 -1.70
N ALA A 106 -4.45 12.79 -2.43
CA ALA A 106 -5.01 13.85 -3.30
C ALA A 106 -5.92 13.29 -4.39
N ALA A 107 -5.55 12.16 -5.01
CA ALA A 107 -6.40 11.47 -5.99
C ALA A 107 -7.72 11.00 -5.37
N GLY A 108 -7.68 10.44 -4.16
CA GLY A 108 -8.89 10.06 -3.42
C GLY A 108 -9.78 11.27 -3.09
N CYS A 109 -9.16 12.37 -2.68
CA CYS A 109 -9.89 13.63 -2.43
C CYS A 109 -10.46 14.25 -3.73
N ALA A 110 -9.78 14.10 -4.85
CA ALA A 110 -10.23 14.63 -6.14
C ALA A 110 -11.49 13.93 -6.71
N LEU A 111 -11.77 12.72 -6.25
CA LEU A 111 -13.01 11.99 -6.57
C LEU A 111 -14.21 12.45 -5.71
N TYR A 112 -14.10 13.61 -5.12
CA TYR A 112 -15.08 14.19 -4.24
C TYR A 112 -16.39 14.53 -4.97
N LYS A 113 -17.47 13.89 -4.54
CA LYS A 113 -18.83 14.16 -5.02
C LYS A 113 -19.79 14.09 -3.85
N VAL A 114 -20.36 15.23 -3.48
CA VAL A 114 -21.31 15.30 -2.37
C VAL A 114 -22.73 15.07 -2.86
N THR A 115 -23.39 14.10 -2.25
CA THR A 115 -24.82 13.86 -2.43
C THR A 115 -25.45 13.70 -1.07
N GLY A 116 -26.40 14.58 -0.72
CA GLY A 116 -27.05 14.56 0.59
C GLY A 116 -26.14 14.82 1.79
N GLY A 117 -25.04 15.58 1.61
CA GLY A 117 -24.07 15.88 2.68
C GLY A 117 -22.99 14.80 2.87
N LEU A 118 -23.00 13.71 2.11
CA LEU A 118 -22.06 12.62 2.19
C LEU A 118 -21.19 12.56 0.92
N ASN A 119 -19.92 12.15 1.06
CA ASN A 119 -19.07 11.91 -0.10
C ASN A 119 -19.36 10.54 -0.71
N THR A 120 -20.18 10.54 -1.75
CA THR A 120 -20.59 9.31 -2.47
C THR A 120 -19.64 8.96 -3.60
N GLY A 121 -18.82 9.89 -4.10
CA GLY A 121 -17.95 9.65 -5.24
C GLY A 121 -16.88 8.58 -4.98
N LEU A 122 -16.17 8.67 -3.85
CA LEU A 122 -15.19 7.67 -3.47
C LEU A 122 -15.85 6.35 -3.05
N ALA A 123 -16.99 6.41 -2.34
CA ALA A 123 -17.72 5.22 -1.92
C ALA A 123 -18.26 4.41 -3.10
N GLU A 124 -18.73 5.08 -4.15
CA GLU A 124 -19.19 4.43 -5.38
C GLU A 124 -18.06 3.66 -6.08
N ILE A 125 -16.87 4.27 -6.16
CA ILE A 125 -15.69 3.63 -6.75
C ILE A 125 -15.18 2.48 -5.89
N LEU A 126 -15.16 2.65 -4.57
CA LEU A 126 -14.72 1.62 -3.63
C LEU A 126 -15.69 0.44 -3.52
N SER A 127 -16.94 0.59 -3.94
CA SER A 127 -17.90 -0.53 -3.98
C SER A 127 -17.43 -1.70 -4.87
N GLY A 128 -16.61 -1.41 -5.89
CA GLY A 128 -15.91 -2.40 -6.71
C GLY A 128 -14.62 -2.97 -6.11
N GLY A 129 -14.25 -2.54 -4.92
CA GLY A 129 -12.99 -2.91 -4.26
C GLY A 129 -11.83 -1.95 -4.54
N GLN A 130 -10.78 -2.05 -3.71
CA GLN A 130 -9.61 -1.15 -3.80
C GLN A 130 -8.89 -1.21 -5.16
N SER A 131 -8.78 -2.40 -5.75
CA SER A 131 -8.15 -2.58 -7.06
C SER A 131 -8.92 -1.91 -8.18
N ALA A 132 -10.25 -1.96 -8.12
CA ALA A 132 -11.14 -1.26 -9.06
C ALA A 132 -11.01 0.26 -8.91
N ALA A 133 -10.90 0.75 -7.69
CA ALA A 133 -10.69 2.18 -7.42
C ALA A 133 -9.38 2.69 -8.04
N ILE A 134 -8.27 1.97 -7.89
CA ILE A 134 -6.99 2.33 -8.50
C ILE A 134 -7.11 2.34 -10.03
N TYR A 135 -7.77 1.32 -10.59
CA TYR A 135 -8.02 1.23 -12.03
C TYR A 135 -8.79 2.45 -12.54
N ASP A 136 -9.90 2.80 -11.90
CA ASP A 136 -10.75 3.92 -12.29
C ASP A 136 -10.04 5.28 -12.17
N VAL A 137 -9.29 5.48 -11.09
CA VAL A 137 -8.45 6.69 -10.93
C VAL A 137 -7.46 6.80 -12.08
N CYS A 138 -6.72 5.73 -12.37
CA CYS A 138 -5.72 5.75 -13.42
C CYS A 138 -6.35 5.89 -14.82
N LEU A 139 -7.52 5.29 -15.04
CA LEU A 139 -8.26 5.44 -16.30
C LEU A 139 -8.70 6.89 -16.52
N LYS A 140 -9.24 7.53 -15.48
CA LYS A 140 -9.75 8.92 -15.56
C LYS A 140 -8.62 9.96 -15.66
N THR A 141 -7.46 9.68 -15.05
CA THR A 141 -6.33 10.62 -15.03
C THR A 141 -5.37 10.48 -16.21
N MET A 142 -5.09 9.25 -16.64
CA MET A 142 -4.06 8.94 -17.63
C MET A 142 -4.59 8.18 -18.86
N GLY A 143 -5.87 7.82 -18.87
CA GLY A 143 -6.45 7.03 -19.96
C GLY A 143 -5.87 5.61 -20.06
N GLY A 144 -5.76 5.07 -21.28
CA GLY A 144 -5.34 3.69 -21.51
C GLY A 144 -3.92 3.35 -21.02
N LEU A 145 -3.01 4.32 -21.06
CA LEU A 145 -1.64 4.15 -20.55
C LEU A 145 -1.64 4.02 -19.02
N GLY A 146 -2.49 4.80 -18.34
CA GLY A 146 -2.68 4.71 -16.90
C GLY A 146 -3.22 3.35 -16.48
N VAL A 147 -4.15 2.80 -17.25
CA VAL A 147 -4.71 1.46 -17.01
C VAL A 147 -3.62 0.38 -17.09
N ALA A 148 -2.77 0.42 -18.11
CA ALA A 148 -1.69 -0.55 -18.23
C ALA A 148 -0.70 -0.49 -17.04
N LEU A 149 -0.35 0.72 -16.61
CA LEU A 149 0.51 0.94 -15.43
C LEU A 149 -0.18 0.49 -14.13
N ALA A 150 -1.46 0.80 -13.97
CA ALA A 150 -2.26 0.41 -12.81
C ALA A 150 -2.36 -1.12 -12.68
N MET A 151 -2.59 -1.82 -13.78
CA MET A 151 -2.65 -3.28 -13.78
C MET A 151 -1.33 -3.91 -13.37
N VAL A 152 -0.21 -3.38 -13.86
CA VAL A 152 1.12 -3.82 -13.41
C VAL A 152 1.29 -3.55 -11.90
N GLY A 153 0.94 -2.36 -11.42
CA GLY A 153 1.02 -1.99 -10.00
C GLY A 153 0.14 -2.87 -9.10
N VAL A 154 -1.10 -3.09 -9.49
CA VAL A 154 -2.09 -3.91 -8.74
C VAL A 154 -1.64 -5.37 -8.64
N ILE A 155 -1.00 -5.92 -9.67
CA ILE A 155 -0.52 -7.31 -9.65
C ILE A 155 0.78 -7.43 -8.85
N VAL A 156 1.69 -6.50 -9.03
CA VAL A 156 3.06 -6.60 -8.50
C VAL A 156 3.15 -6.19 -7.04
N CYS A 157 2.39 -5.17 -6.63
CA CYS A 157 2.42 -4.64 -5.27
C CYS A 157 2.08 -5.72 -4.21
N PRO A 158 1.01 -6.52 -4.34
CA PRO A 158 0.74 -7.63 -3.42
C PRO A 158 1.84 -8.69 -3.40
N ILE A 159 2.47 -8.98 -4.54
CA ILE A 159 3.54 -9.97 -4.62
C ILE A 159 4.77 -9.50 -3.84
N THR A 160 5.19 -8.26 -4.04
CA THR A 160 6.37 -7.69 -3.36
C THR A 160 6.13 -7.47 -1.88
N SER A 161 4.95 -6.96 -1.52
CA SER A 161 4.56 -6.75 -0.13
C SER A 161 4.37 -8.08 0.60
N GLY A 162 3.76 -9.07 -0.04
CA GLY A 162 3.59 -10.41 0.51
C GLY A 162 4.93 -11.10 0.77
N ASP A 163 5.87 -11.09 -0.18
CA ASP A 163 7.22 -11.66 0.04
C ASP A 163 7.89 -11.02 1.25
N THR A 164 7.81 -9.71 1.39
CA THR A 164 8.41 -8.97 2.49
C THR A 164 7.72 -9.28 3.83
N ALA A 165 6.38 -9.32 3.86
CA ALA A 165 5.60 -9.63 5.06
C ALA A 165 5.87 -11.06 5.56
N PHE A 166 5.84 -12.05 4.66
CA PHE A 166 6.12 -13.44 5.03
C PHE A 166 7.57 -13.65 5.47
N ARG A 167 8.51 -12.95 4.87
CA ARG A 167 9.91 -12.95 5.28
C ARG A 167 10.07 -12.38 6.69
N SER A 168 9.43 -11.26 6.97
CA SER A 168 9.41 -10.61 8.26
C SER A 168 8.82 -11.54 9.33
N ALA A 169 7.62 -12.08 9.11
CA ALA A 169 6.97 -13.01 10.03
C ALA A 169 7.85 -14.24 10.31
N ARG A 170 8.46 -14.82 9.28
CA ARG A 170 9.37 -15.96 9.44
C ARG A 170 10.59 -15.61 10.28
N LEU A 171 11.21 -14.44 10.06
CA LEU A 171 12.38 -14.03 10.82
C LEU A 171 12.04 -13.76 12.29
N THR A 172 10.91 -13.11 12.55
CA THR A 172 10.42 -12.87 13.91
C THR A 172 10.14 -14.17 14.65
N LEU A 173 9.44 -15.11 14.01
CA LEU A 173 9.18 -16.44 14.60
C LEU A 173 10.47 -17.25 14.84
N SER A 174 11.41 -17.16 13.89
CA SER A 174 12.72 -17.80 14.03
C SER A 174 13.50 -17.29 15.25
N ASP A 175 13.46 -15.99 15.44
CA ASP A 175 14.13 -15.32 16.57
C ASP A 175 13.44 -15.69 17.90
N TRP A 176 12.11 -15.68 17.92
CA TRP A 176 11.33 -16.02 19.10
C TRP A 176 11.49 -17.48 19.54
N PHE A 177 11.48 -18.40 18.59
CA PHE A 177 11.64 -19.83 18.84
C PHE A 177 13.11 -20.31 18.83
N HIS A 178 14.08 -19.40 18.65
CA HIS A 178 15.51 -19.70 18.54
C HIS A 178 15.83 -20.77 17.49
N ILE A 179 15.13 -20.75 16.34
CA ILE A 179 15.31 -21.73 15.27
C ILE A 179 16.36 -21.23 14.27
N ASP A 180 17.43 -22.02 14.09
CA ASP A 180 18.46 -21.69 13.11
C ASP A 180 17.91 -21.68 11.69
N GLN A 181 18.07 -20.54 11.01
CA GLN A 181 17.66 -20.30 9.61
C GLN A 181 18.68 -20.83 8.58
N GLY A 182 19.83 -21.33 9.01
CA GLY A 182 20.84 -21.87 8.09
C GLY A 182 20.35 -23.08 7.31
N ARG A 183 19.51 -23.92 7.94
CA ARG A 183 18.97 -25.15 7.34
C ARG A 183 17.67 -24.89 6.59
N TYR A 184 17.60 -25.34 5.34
CA TYR A 184 16.40 -25.17 4.49
C TYR A 184 15.13 -25.80 5.12
N ALA A 185 15.27 -26.97 5.77
CA ALA A 185 14.16 -27.63 6.45
C ALA A 185 13.53 -26.78 7.56
N ASN A 186 14.34 -26.03 8.31
CA ASN A 186 13.86 -25.13 9.36
C ASN A 186 13.10 -23.92 8.80
N ARG A 187 13.58 -23.39 7.66
CA ARG A 187 12.86 -22.33 6.94
C ARG A 187 11.48 -22.82 6.48
N LEU A 188 11.41 -24.04 5.95
CA LEU A 188 10.15 -24.61 5.48
C LEU A 188 9.16 -24.84 6.62
N LYS A 189 9.64 -25.36 7.78
CA LYS A 189 8.82 -25.56 8.97
C LYS A 189 8.17 -24.27 9.48
N LEU A 190 8.81 -23.13 9.33
CA LEU A 190 8.26 -21.83 9.71
C LEU A 190 7.38 -21.22 8.62
N CYS A 191 7.72 -21.45 7.34
CA CYS A 191 6.93 -20.91 6.23
C CYS A 191 5.56 -21.58 6.10
N ILE A 192 5.47 -22.90 6.30
CA ILE A 192 4.22 -23.64 6.11
C ILE A 192 3.10 -23.13 7.03
N PRO A 193 3.29 -22.98 8.36
CA PRO A 193 2.25 -22.45 9.23
C PRO A 193 1.85 -21.02 8.88
N VAL A 194 2.82 -20.15 8.58
CA VAL A 194 2.56 -18.75 8.23
C VAL A 194 1.75 -18.64 6.94
N LEU A 195 2.13 -19.41 5.90
CA LEU A 195 1.38 -19.48 4.66
C LEU A 195 0.01 -20.15 4.86
N GLY A 196 -0.08 -21.16 5.73
CA GLY A 196 -1.33 -21.82 6.07
C GLY A 196 -2.33 -20.86 6.71
N VAL A 197 -1.90 -20.08 7.69
CA VAL A 197 -2.74 -19.04 8.30
C VAL A 197 -3.16 -17.99 7.26
N GLY A 198 -2.23 -17.51 6.44
CA GLY A 198 -2.54 -16.58 5.36
C GLY A 198 -3.56 -17.14 4.36
N ALA A 199 -3.43 -18.42 3.99
CA ALA A 199 -4.36 -19.08 3.09
C ALA A 199 -5.75 -19.24 3.72
N VAL A 200 -5.84 -19.65 4.98
CA VAL A 200 -7.11 -19.78 5.71
C VAL A 200 -7.81 -18.44 5.81
N LEU A 201 -7.08 -17.38 6.15
CA LEU A 201 -7.62 -16.03 6.22
C LEU A 201 -8.09 -15.56 4.83
N GLY A 202 -7.30 -15.76 3.78
CA GLY A 202 -7.65 -15.40 2.41
C GLY A 202 -8.89 -16.15 1.89
N ILE A 203 -8.99 -17.44 2.15
CA ILE A 203 -10.17 -18.24 1.79
C ILE A 203 -11.38 -17.79 2.62
N GLY A 204 -11.21 -17.53 3.93
CA GLY A 204 -12.27 -17.04 4.79
C GLY A 204 -12.87 -15.72 4.30
N ASN A 205 -12.04 -14.82 3.79
CA ASN A 205 -12.50 -13.58 3.17
C ASN A 205 -13.22 -13.85 1.84
N ALA A 206 -12.67 -14.70 0.99
CA ALA A 206 -13.27 -15.02 -0.32
C ALA A 206 -14.66 -15.70 -0.17
N VAL A 207 -14.88 -16.45 0.88
CA VAL A 207 -16.16 -17.09 1.22
C VAL A 207 -17.10 -16.14 1.99
N GLY A 208 -16.63 -14.93 2.35
CA GLY A 208 -17.40 -13.96 3.12
C GLY A 208 -17.55 -14.32 4.61
N ALA A 209 -16.78 -15.29 5.12
CA ALA A 209 -16.77 -15.65 6.52
C ALA A 209 -15.98 -14.66 7.41
N ILE A 210 -15.07 -13.92 6.79
CA ILE A 210 -14.25 -12.90 7.45
C ILE A 210 -14.31 -11.65 6.57
N ASP A 211 -14.81 -10.55 7.11
CA ASP A 211 -14.85 -9.27 6.42
C ASP A 211 -13.71 -8.38 6.88
N TYR A 212 -12.73 -8.14 5.99
CA TYR A 212 -11.59 -7.25 6.28
C TYR A 212 -11.90 -5.78 6.02
N THR A 213 -13.06 -5.45 5.50
CA THR A 213 -13.45 -4.05 5.25
C THR A 213 -13.77 -3.30 6.55
N VAL A 214 -13.87 -4.02 7.66
CA VAL A 214 -14.16 -3.49 9.00
C VAL A 214 -12.89 -3.31 9.84
N ILE A 215 -11.74 -3.77 9.37
CA ILE A 215 -10.42 -3.58 9.97
C ILE A 215 -9.61 -2.66 9.09
#